data_08a94e33160730864d8d4070e7ed91a7
#
_entry.id   08a94e33160730864d8d4070e7ed91a7
#
_cell.length_a   1.000
_cell.length_b   1.000
_cell.length_c   1.000
_cell.angle_alpha   90.00
_cell.angle_beta   90.00
_cell.angle_gamma   90.00
#
_symmetry.space_group_name_H-M   'P 1'
#
loop_
_entity.id
_entity.type
_entity.pdbx_description
1 polymer ?
#
loop_
_entity_poly.entity_id
_entity_poly.type
_entity_poly.pdbx_seq_one_letter_code
_entity_poly.pdbx_strand_id
1 'polypeptide(L)'
;MRKTVVAFAAAIAACSAVLSSTTASAAPPATPITTLQADGTHLVDGYGRTVLLHGVNNVDKDAPYLPAGETLTPQDIDILVRHGFNTVRLGTSFDALMPQRGQIDEAYLDRLTGVVDALTARGIHVLLDNHQDGLSKAWGGNGFPEWAIESRPREWEPNPGFPLYYLMPSLNAGWDEVWGNTHGALDHLGTALGALAERVEGKPGVMGIELLNEPWPGSRFLSCFPNGCPDFDRTYQAAMQKLTDAVRAQNPTIPVYWEPNVTWNQMMPSNLFAPPVTPALTSADVVFAPHDYCIPSQLAIYLGLPQALRGLCVPQQDLTWSNIDAITERANVPTVVTEFGDGDPTVLKNTLARADERFIGWQYWHFGAGNATDPFLGEVGRQLVRTYPQATAGEPGRMIFDADNGDFAYRFTPRAATRPTEIFVSDLHYPDGYAVQVDGGQVTSAPGARIVTVVAEGSGPVTVKINRPGSAGAEVPDGPIETSSSGSSGSS
;
A
#
# COMPACT_ATOMS: atom_id res chain seq x y z
N MET A 1 -95.79 -5.25 27.57
CA MET A 1 -94.69 -5.51 26.63
C MET A 1 -93.49 -4.57 26.98
N ARG A 2 -92.53 -5.03 27.73
CA ARG A 2 -91.33 -4.23 28.14
C ARG A 2 -90.21 -4.61 27.26
N LYS A 3 -89.63 -3.65 26.57
CA LYS A 3 -88.36 -3.85 25.77
C LYS A 3 -87.17 -3.58 26.67
N THR A 4 -86.37 -4.61 26.83
CA THR A 4 -85.07 -4.56 27.57
C THR A 4 -84.00 -4.07 26.58
N VAL A 5 -83.35 -2.97 26.88
CA VAL A 5 -82.16 -2.48 26.15
C VAL A 5 -80.93 -2.97 26.89
N VAL A 6 -80.10 -3.74 26.20
CA VAL A 6 -78.79 -4.19 26.69
C VAL A 6 -77.73 -3.21 26.18
N ALA A 7 -77.03 -2.50 27.07
CA ALA A 7 -75.94 -1.62 26.76
C ALA A 7 -74.65 -2.41 26.73
N PHE A 8 -73.91 -2.41 25.59
CA PHE A 8 -72.56 -2.91 25.44
C PHE A 8 -71.57 -1.80 25.75
N ALA A 9 -70.82 -1.96 26.82
CA ALA A 9 -69.68 -1.06 27.11
C ALA A 9 -68.43 -1.61 26.39
N ALA A 10 -67.94 -0.89 25.42
CA ALA A 10 -66.65 -1.17 24.77
C ALA A 10 -65.53 -0.50 25.56
N ALA A 11 -64.63 -1.30 26.14
CA ALA A 11 -63.40 -0.84 26.76
C ALA A 11 -62.35 -0.63 25.67
N ILE A 12 -61.94 0.63 25.40
CA ILE A 12 -60.83 0.99 24.52
C ILE A 12 -59.55 0.97 25.39
N ALA A 13 -58.72 -0.07 25.21
CA ALA A 13 -57.38 -0.09 25.74
C ALA A 13 -56.45 0.73 24.85
N ALA A 14 -56.04 1.91 25.32
CA ALA A 14 -55.04 2.73 24.64
C ALA A 14 -53.63 2.11 24.91
N CYS A 15 -53.08 1.40 23.91
CA CYS A 15 -51.69 1.03 23.89
C CYS A 15 -50.82 2.25 23.53
N SER A 16 -50.22 2.90 24.52
CA SER A 16 -49.23 3.95 24.31
C SER A 16 -47.92 3.27 23.89
N ALA A 17 -47.65 3.20 22.56
CA ALA A 17 -46.35 2.84 22.05
C ALA A 17 -45.39 3.99 22.35
N VAL A 18 -44.49 3.78 23.33
CA VAL A 18 -43.33 4.63 23.54
C VAL A 18 -42.36 4.38 22.39
N LEU A 19 -42.40 5.22 21.40
CA LEU A 19 -41.36 5.31 20.38
C LEU A 19 -40.12 5.88 21.07
N SER A 20 -39.22 4.99 21.53
CA SER A 20 -37.87 5.35 21.91
C SER A 20 -37.12 5.71 20.63
N SER A 21 -37.07 7.01 20.30
CA SER A 21 -36.16 7.55 19.31
C SER A 21 -34.72 7.33 19.85
N THR A 22 -34.05 6.25 19.42
CA THR A 22 -32.61 6.14 19.53
C THR A 22 -32.01 7.25 18.67
N THR A 23 -31.62 8.36 19.29
CA THR A 23 -30.72 9.31 18.65
C THR A 23 -29.45 8.53 18.31
N ALA A 24 -29.24 8.29 17.01
CA ALA A 24 -27.97 7.79 16.54
C ALA A 24 -26.91 8.78 17.05
N SER A 25 -26.08 8.33 17.99
CA SER A 25 -24.92 9.10 18.43
C SER A 25 -24.09 9.36 17.19
N ALA A 26 -23.83 10.64 16.90
CA ALA A 26 -22.94 10.98 15.80
C ALA A 26 -21.63 10.22 16.02
N ALA A 27 -21.15 9.53 14.97
CA ALA A 27 -19.84 8.90 15.02
C ALA A 27 -18.82 9.96 15.48
N PRO A 28 -17.87 9.62 16.37
CA PRO A 28 -16.83 10.55 16.76
C PRO A 28 -16.13 11.06 15.49
N PRO A 29 -15.74 12.33 15.45
CA PRO A 29 -15.06 12.89 14.29
C PRO A 29 -13.82 12.03 14.01
N ALA A 30 -13.61 11.69 12.73
CA ALA A 30 -12.45 10.93 12.30
C ALA A 30 -11.18 11.58 12.84
N THR A 31 -10.20 10.75 13.25
CA THR A 31 -8.91 11.26 13.69
C THR A 31 -8.26 12.03 12.54
N PRO A 32 -7.87 13.29 12.73
CA PRO A 32 -7.22 14.05 11.67
C PRO A 32 -5.96 13.33 11.18
N ILE A 33 -5.81 13.28 9.86
CA ILE A 33 -4.63 12.69 9.23
C ILE A 33 -3.39 13.55 9.54
N THR A 34 -2.25 12.92 9.75
CA THR A 34 -0.96 13.60 10.00
C THR A 34 0.11 13.08 9.04
N THR A 35 1.24 13.75 8.99
CA THR A 35 2.43 13.25 8.30
C THR A 35 2.91 11.97 8.99
N LEU A 36 3.33 10.99 8.19
CA LEU A 36 3.97 9.77 8.67
C LEU A 36 5.49 9.96 8.68
N GLN A 37 6.14 9.36 9.66
CA GLN A 37 7.60 9.35 9.80
C GLN A 37 8.09 7.93 10.06
N ALA A 38 9.33 7.64 9.67
CA ALA A 38 9.96 6.36 9.98
C ALA A 38 10.40 6.29 11.45
N ASP A 39 10.09 5.18 12.11
CA ASP A 39 10.60 4.81 13.44
C ASP A 39 11.04 3.34 13.42
N GLY A 40 12.32 3.10 13.16
CA GLY A 40 12.84 1.77 12.92
C GLY A 40 12.18 1.14 11.69
N THR A 41 11.57 -0.02 11.87
CA THR A 41 10.88 -0.76 10.80
C THR A 41 9.42 -0.38 10.61
N HIS A 42 8.94 0.65 11.30
CA HIS A 42 7.55 1.08 11.26
C HIS A 42 7.38 2.52 10.79
N LEU A 43 6.18 2.84 10.32
CA LEU A 43 5.72 4.21 10.10
C LEU A 43 4.89 4.64 11.31
N VAL A 44 5.12 5.86 11.79
CA VAL A 44 4.40 6.44 12.94
C VAL A 44 3.70 7.73 12.54
N ASP A 45 2.53 7.97 13.13
CA ASP A 45 1.77 9.20 12.95
C ASP A 45 2.18 10.30 13.94
N GLY A 46 1.69 11.53 13.73
CA GLY A 46 1.94 12.66 14.63
C GLY A 46 1.35 12.51 16.05
N TYR A 47 0.61 11.44 16.32
CA TYR A 47 0.10 11.10 17.64
C TYR A 47 0.96 10.08 18.38
N GLY A 48 2.05 9.61 17.76
CA GLY A 48 2.96 8.60 18.30
C GLY A 48 2.45 7.17 18.16
N ARG A 49 1.56 6.90 17.21
CA ARG A 49 1.02 5.57 16.95
C ARG A 49 1.68 4.93 15.72
N THR A 50 1.92 3.64 15.80
CA THR A 50 2.34 2.85 14.63
C THR A 50 1.18 2.68 13.68
N VAL A 51 1.37 2.99 12.39
CA VAL A 51 0.34 2.96 11.34
C VAL A 51 0.55 1.77 10.43
N LEU A 52 -0.52 0.99 10.20
CA LEU A 52 -0.58 -0.05 9.18
C LEU A 52 -1.39 0.45 7.98
N LEU A 53 -0.81 0.35 6.80
CA LEU A 53 -1.35 0.89 5.57
C LEU A 53 -1.92 -0.22 4.69
N HIS A 54 -3.22 -0.20 4.45
CA HIS A 54 -3.90 -1.07 3.49
C HIS A 54 -4.52 -0.20 2.39
N GLY A 55 -4.15 -0.46 1.15
CA GLY A 55 -4.61 0.41 0.07
C GLY A 55 -4.56 -0.19 -1.32
N VAL A 56 -4.64 0.71 -2.27
CA VAL A 56 -4.71 0.38 -3.68
C VAL A 56 -3.79 1.28 -4.50
N ASN A 57 -3.43 0.81 -5.68
CA ASN A 57 -2.82 1.62 -6.71
C ASN A 57 -3.89 2.30 -7.57
N ASN A 58 -3.69 3.56 -7.89
CA ASN A 58 -4.45 4.27 -8.91
C ASN A 58 -3.47 5.00 -9.81
N VAL A 59 -3.19 4.41 -10.97
CA VAL A 59 -2.18 4.86 -11.93
C VAL A 59 -2.82 4.95 -13.31
N ASP A 60 -2.74 6.11 -13.92
CA ASP A 60 -3.08 6.33 -15.32
C ASP A 60 -1.78 6.38 -16.14
N LYS A 61 -1.60 5.41 -17.03
CA LYS A 61 -0.37 5.24 -17.83
C LYS A 61 -0.35 6.09 -19.10
N ASP A 62 -1.48 6.65 -19.46
CA ASP A 62 -1.66 7.46 -20.67
C ASP A 62 -1.87 8.94 -20.33
N ALA A 63 -1.51 9.83 -21.28
CA ALA A 63 -1.80 11.24 -21.10
C ALA A 63 -3.33 11.47 -21.02
N PRO A 64 -3.83 12.24 -20.07
CA PRO A 64 -3.11 13.27 -19.28
C PRO A 64 -2.43 12.79 -17.99
N TYR A 65 -2.17 11.52 -17.79
CA TYR A 65 -1.46 10.92 -16.62
C TYR A 65 -2.08 11.25 -15.26
N LEU A 66 -3.27 11.62 -15.26
CA LEU A 66 -4.07 11.84 -14.08
C LEU A 66 -5.42 11.26 -14.34
N PRO A 67 -5.99 10.83 -13.24
CA PRO A 67 -7.42 10.84 -13.16
C PRO A 67 -7.90 12.27 -13.52
N ALA A 68 -8.24 12.48 -14.75
CA ALA A 68 -8.70 13.77 -15.27
C ALA A 68 -10.13 14.09 -14.77
N GLY A 69 -10.36 14.00 -13.44
CA GLY A 69 -11.68 14.14 -12.83
C GLY A 69 -12.63 12.98 -13.10
N GLU A 70 -12.22 12.01 -13.90
CA GLU A 70 -13.02 10.82 -14.25
C GLU A 70 -12.47 9.55 -13.61
N THR A 71 -11.27 9.59 -13.07
CA THR A 71 -10.60 8.40 -12.53
C THR A 71 -10.79 8.20 -11.05
N LEU A 72 -10.69 9.19 -10.18
CA LEU A 72 -11.10 9.07 -8.77
C LEU A 72 -12.22 10.05 -8.47
N THR A 73 -13.44 9.61 -8.69
CA THR A 73 -14.62 10.37 -8.30
C THR A 73 -14.79 10.39 -6.78
N PRO A 74 -15.54 11.34 -6.21
CA PRO A 74 -15.90 11.29 -4.79
C PRO A 74 -16.52 9.95 -4.37
N GLN A 75 -17.25 9.28 -5.28
CA GLN A 75 -17.83 7.96 -5.05
C GLN A 75 -16.75 6.87 -4.94
N ASP A 76 -15.71 6.91 -5.77
CA ASP A 76 -14.60 5.97 -5.68
C ASP A 76 -13.87 6.12 -4.34
N ILE A 77 -13.62 7.35 -3.91
CA ILE A 77 -13.02 7.63 -2.60
C ILE A 77 -13.93 7.12 -1.47
N ASP A 78 -15.24 7.32 -1.56
CA ASP A 78 -16.21 6.81 -0.59
C ASP A 78 -16.22 5.27 -0.53
N ILE A 79 -16.02 4.58 -1.65
CA ILE A 79 -15.85 3.12 -1.70
C ILE A 79 -14.59 2.71 -0.93
N LEU A 80 -13.46 3.35 -1.18
CA LEU A 80 -12.21 3.06 -0.46
C LEU A 80 -12.36 3.24 1.05
N VAL A 81 -12.90 4.38 1.48
CA VAL A 81 -13.15 4.67 2.91
C VAL A 81 -14.13 3.65 3.52
N ARG A 82 -15.18 3.27 2.79
CA ARG A 82 -16.15 2.28 3.25
C ARG A 82 -15.49 0.95 3.56
N HIS A 83 -14.53 0.53 2.75
CA HIS A 83 -13.83 -0.74 2.91
C HIS A 83 -12.57 -0.65 3.78
N GLY A 84 -12.31 0.53 4.36
CA GLY A 84 -11.22 0.75 5.32
C GLY A 84 -9.85 0.88 4.67
N PHE A 85 -9.76 1.11 3.36
CA PHE A 85 -8.50 1.47 2.74
C PHE A 85 -8.06 2.84 3.22
N ASN A 86 -6.87 2.92 3.77
CA ASN A 86 -6.32 4.14 4.35
C ASN A 86 -5.10 4.68 3.58
N THR A 87 -4.76 4.08 2.44
CA THR A 87 -3.72 4.59 1.55
C THR A 87 -4.06 4.39 0.07
N VAL A 88 -3.54 5.30 -0.77
CA VAL A 88 -3.54 5.18 -2.24
C VAL A 88 -2.14 5.48 -2.75
N ARG A 89 -1.60 4.59 -3.57
CA ARG A 89 -0.43 4.87 -4.41
C ARG A 89 -0.93 5.52 -5.68
N LEU A 90 -0.72 6.83 -5.78
CA LEU A 90 -1.20 7.68 -6.86
C LEU A 90 -0.10 7.87 -7.89
N GLY A 91 -0.32 7.35 -9.09
CA GLY A 91 0.63 7.46 -10.18
C GLY A 91 0.80 8.90 -10.67
N THR A 92 2.04 9.27 -10.86
CA THR A 92 2.50 10.39 -11.67
C THR A 92 3.60 9.85 -12.59
N SER A 93 4.20 10.68 -13.43
CA SER A 93 5.32 10.24 -14.25
C SER A 93 6.26 11.41 -14.61
N PHE A 94 7.49 11.09 -14.94
CA PHE A 94 8.43 12.10 -15.41
C PHE A 94 7.91 12.84 -16.65
N ASP A 95 7.26 12.12 -17.60
CA ASP A 95 6.65 12.71 -18.78
C ASP A 95 5.50 13.68 -18.44
N ALA A 96 4.73 13.36 -17.39
CA ALA A 96 3.68 14.25 -16.90
C ALA A 96 4.21 15.48 -16.19
N LEU A 97 5.25 15.31 -15.35
CA LEU A 97 5.84 16.40 -14.56
C LEU A 97 6.66 17.37 -15.44
N MET A 98 7.36 16.85 -16.46
CA MET A 98 8.25 17.63 -17.31
C MET A 98 8.13 17.19 -18.78
N PRO A 99 7.00 17.47 -19.46
CA PRO A 99 6.77 17.02 -20.83
C PRO A 99 7.73 17.67 -21.84
N GLN A 100 8.30 18.81 -21.50
CA GLN A 100 9.34 19.50 -22.27
C GLN A 100 10.58 19.70 -21.39
N ARG A 101 11.76 19.53 -22.00
CA ARG A 101 13.03 19.59 -21.27
C ARG A 101 13.15 20.87 -20.44
N GLY A 102 13.28 20.73 -19.14
CA GLY A 102 13.47 21.83 -18.19
C GLY A 102 12.22 22.65 -17.90
N GLN A 103 11.03 22.22 -18.35
CA GLN A 103 9.77 22.92 -18.10
C GLN A 103 8.82 22.03 -17.29
N ILE A 104 8.55 22.44 -16.06
CA ILE A 104 7.57 21.78 -15.20
C ILE A 104 6.16 22.14 -15.68
N ASP A 105 5.28 21.13 -15.75
CA ASP A 105 3.86 21.34 -16.02
C ASP A 105 3.12 21.69 -14.71
N GLU A 106 3.07 23.00 -14.43
CA GLU A 106 2.39 23.53 -13.24
C GLU A 106 0.90 23.19 -13.23
N ALA A 107 0.26 23.18 -14.41
CA ALA A 107 -1.16 22.83 -14.50
C ALA A 107 -1.41 21.35 -14.17
N TYR A 108 -0.46 20.48 -14.52
CA TYR A 108 -0.50 19.09 -14.10
C TYR A 108 -0.35 18.96 -12.57
N LEU A 109 0.63 19.65 -11.98
CA LEU A 109 0.84 19.66 -10.53
C LEU A 109 -0.39 20.17 -9.77
N ASP A 110 -1.08 21.20 -10.30
CA ASP A 110 -2.32 21.71 -9.71
C ASP A 110 -3.42 20.65 -9.71
N ARG A 111 -3.60 19.92 -10.81
CA ARG A 111 -4.59 18.82 -10.87
C ARG A 111 -4.23 17.66 -9.93
N LEU A 112 -2.95 17.26 -9.93
CA LEU A 112 -2.46 16.19 -9.06
C LEU A 112 -2.71 16.51 -7.58
N THR A 113 -2.38 17.73 -7.15
CA THR A 113 -2.61 18.15 -5.78
C THR A 113 -4.10 18.24 -5.43
N GLY A 114 -4.96 18.55 -6.38
CA GLY A 114 -6.42 18.47 -6.19
C GLY A 114 -6.89 17.05 -5.84
N VAL A 115 -6.33 16.03 -6.48
CA VAL A 115 -6.62 14.62 -6.15
C VAL A 115 -6.05 14.24 -4.78
N VAL A 116 -4.82 14.67 -4.48
CA VAL A 116 -4.21 14.48 -3.15
C VAL A 116 -5.08 15.07 -2.06
N ASP A 117 -5.54 16.32 -2.24
CA ASP A 117 -6.38 17.00 -1.26
C ASP A 117 -7.75 16.29 -1.06
N ALA A 118 -8.34 15.76 -2.13
CA ALA A 118 -9.58 15.00 -2.05
C ALA A 118 -9.43 13.69 -1.25
N LEU A 119 -8.32 12.97 -1.44
CA LEU A 119 -8.00 11.75 -0.71
C LEU A 119 -7.69 12.03 0.77
N THR A 120 -6.80 12.99 1.03
CA THR A 120 -6.36 13.30 2.40
C THR A 120 -7.48 13.91 3.24
N ALA A 121 -8.40 14.67 2.64
CA ALA A 121 -9.61 15.16 3.31
C ALA A 121 -10.54 14.02 3.79
N ARG A 122 -10.39 12.82 3.26
CA ARG A 122 -11.13 11.61 3.63
C ARG A 122 -10.33 10.65 4.51
N GLY A 123 -9.15 11.07 5.00
CA GLY A 123 -8.29 10.29 5.88
C GLY A 123 -7.45 9.23 5.15
N ILE A 124 -7.26 9.36 3.85
CA ILE A 124 -6.45 8.44 3.03
C ILE A 124 -5.06 9.03 2.84
N HIS A 125 -4.03 8.31 3.25
CA HIS A 125 -2.63 8.64 2.97
C HIS A 125 -2.30 8.43 1.49
N VAL A 126 -1.49 9.32 0.93
CA VAL A 126 -1.12 9.28 -0.50
C VAL A 126 0.38 9.06 -0.65
N LEU A 127 0.76 8.00 -1.34
CA LEU A 127 2.10 7.80 -1.89
C LEU A 127 2.10 8.29 -3.33
N LEU A 128 3.00 9.21 -3.67
CA LEU A 128 3.16 9.72 -5.03
C LEU A 128 4.20 8.86 -5.76
N ASP A 129 3.75 8.10 -6.74
CA ASP A 129 4.55 7.14 -7.48
C ASP A 129 5.01 7.75 -8.80
N ASN A 130 6.34 7.87 -9.02
CA ASN A 130 6.88 8.19 -10.33
C ASN A 130 6.88 6.93 -11.20
N HIS A 131 5.74 6.69 -11.83
CA HIS A 131 5.45 5.47 -12.58
C HIS A 131 6.10 5.44 -13.95
N GLN A 132 6.60 4.29 -14.32
CA GLN A 132 7.03 3.91 -15.66
C GLN A 132 6.83 2.42 -15.92
N ASP A 133 6.60 2.07 -17.19
CA ASP A 133 6.75 0.72 -17.72
C ASP A 133 7.47 0.79 -19.06
N GLY A 134 8.47 -0.07 -19.25
CA GLY A 134 9.19 -0.11 -20.53
C GLY A 134 9.85 1.20 -20.93
N LEU A 135 10.21 2.04 -19.97
CA LEU A 135 10.94 3.31 -20.09
C LEU A 135 10.13 4.46 -20.73
N SER A 136 9.66 4.32 -21.96
CA SER A 136 8.92 5.39 -22.64
C SER A 136 8.03 4.87 -23.77
N LYS A 137 7.20 5.78 -24.32
CA LYS A 137 6.31 5.50 -25.46
C LYS A 137 7.03 5.00 -26.71
N ALA A 138 8.30 5.33 -26.88
CA ALA A 138 9.09 4.85 -28.02
C ALA A 138 9.13 3.31 -28.12
N TRP A 139 9.01 2.61 -27.00
CA TRP A 139 8.96 1.14 -26.94
C TRP A 139 7.57 0.59 -26.62
N GLY A 140 6.54 1.43 -26.62
CA GLY A 140 5.18 1.05 -26.22
C GLY A 140 4.99 1.01 -24.71
N GLY A 141 5.93 1.58 -23.97
CA GLY A 141 5.84 1.81 -22.51
C GLY A 141 5.34 3.22 -22.17
N ASN A 142 5.71 3.70 -20.98
CA ASN A 142 5.34 5.03 -20.46
C ASN A 142 6.39 5.50 -19.43
N GLY A 143 6.23 6.72 -18.93
CA GLY A 143 6.97 7.21 -17.78
C GLY A 143 8.02 8.26 -18.12
N PHE A 144 9.01 7.93 -18.92
CA PHE A 144 10.04 8.90 -19.34
C PHE A 144 9.60 9.66 -20.58
N PRO A 145 9.77 10.98 -20.62
CA PRO A 145 9.54 11.76 -21.83
C PRO A 145 10.57 11.40 -22.90
N GLU A 146 10.14 11.36 -24.16
CA GLU A 146 11.02 10.93 -25.26
C GLU A 146 12.28 11.80 -25.41
N TRP A 147 12.22 13.07 -25.03
CA TRP A 147 13.39 13.96 -25.10
C TRP A 147 14.49 13.61 -24.10
N ALA A 148 14.19 12.80 -23.04
CA ALA A 148 15.17 12.43 -22.01
C ALA A 148 16.09 11.28 -22.43
N ILE A 149 15.71 10.52 -23.45
CA ILE A 149 16.42 9.33 -23.95
C ILE A 149 16.72 9.53 -25.44
N GLU A 150 17.93 9.20 -25.88
CA GLU A 150 18.30 9.27 -27.31
C GLU A 150 18.12 7.94 -28.04
N SER A 151 18.33 6.83 -27.35
CA SER A 151 18.07 5.49 -27.93
C SER A 151 16.65 5.37 -28.45
N ARG A 152 16.50 4.66 -29.55
CA ARG A 152 15.21 4.39 -30.20
C ARG A 152 15.14 2.96 -30.71
N PRO A 153 13.94 2.37 -30.82
CA PRO A 153 13.76 1.11 -31.53
C PRO A 153 14.35 1.19 -32.94
N ARG A 154 15.02 0.12 -33.35
CA ARG A 154 15.61 0.04 -34.70
C ARG A 154 14.60 -0.59 -35.66
N GLU A 155 14.62 -0.22 -36.94
CA GLU A 155 13.68 -0.74 -37.94
C GLU A 155 13.63 -2.28 -38.02
N TRP A 156 14.76 -2.95 -37.75
CA TRP A 156 14.85 -4.41 -37.77
C TRP A 156 14.48 -5.07 -36.41
N GLU A 157 14.27 -4.29 -35.37
CA GLU A 157 14.04 -4.76 -34.01
C GLU A 157 12.53 -4.92 -33.76
N PRO A 158 12.00 -6.16 -33.69
CA PRO A 158 10.59 -6.34 -33.42
C PRO A 158 10.26 -5.91 -32.02
N ASN A 159 9.14 -5.21 -31.84
CA ASN A 159 8.59 -4.92 -30.53
C ASN A 159 7.58 -6.03 -30.15
N PRO A 160 7.91 -6.91 -29.22
CA PRO A 160 7.03 -8.01 -28.82
C PRO A 160 5.93 -7.57 -27.82
N GLY A 161 5.95 -6.32 -27.37
CA GLY A 161 5.04 -5.81 -26.34
C GLY A 161 5.42 -6.26 -24.93
N PHE A 162 4.62 -5.82 -23.95
CA PHE A 162 4.79 -6.18 -22.55
C PHE A 162 4.58 -7.68 -22.30
N PRO A 163 5.40 -8.33 -21.47
CA PRO A 163 6.61 -7.84 -20.80
C PRO A 163 7.90 -8.06 -21.62
N LEU A 164 7.79 -8.60 -22.84
CA LEU A 164 8.95 -9.05 -23.61
C LEU A 164 9.76 -7.90 -24.22
N TYR A 165 9.25 -6.69 -24.27
CA TYR A 165 10.01 -5.51 -24.75
C TYR A 165 11.26 -5.24 -23.91
N TYR A 166 11.33 -5.71 -22.65
CA TYR A 166 12.54 -5.61 -21.81
C TYR A 166 13.73 -6.40 -22.38
N LEU A 167 13.50 -7.31 -23.33
CA LEU A 167 14.56 -8.02 -24.04
C LEU A 167 15.08 -7.24 -25.27
N MET A 168 14.48 -6.10 -25.65
CA MET A 168 14.92 -5.29 -26.79
C MET A 168 16.26 -4.62 -26.52
N PRO A 169 17.27 -4.81 -27.37
CA PRO A 169 18.58 -4.17 -27.22
C PRO A 169 18.50 -2.64 -27.15
N SER A 170 17.62 -2.01 -27.93
CA SER A 170 17.43 -0.55 -27.92
C SER A 170 16.83 -0.04 -26.62
N LEU A 171 15.89 -0.76 -26.01
CA LEU A 171 15.33 -0.42 -24.71
C LEU A 171 16.38 -0.53 -23.61
N ASN A 172 17.19 -1.59 -23.65
CA ASN A 172 18.31 -1.76 -22.71
C ASN A 172 19.33 -0.65 -22.84
N ALA A 173 19.65 -0.20 -24.07
CA ALA A 173 20.51 0.98 -24.28
C ALA A 173 19.90 2.26 -23.70
N GLY A 174 18.60 2.46 -23.82
CA GLY A 174 17.89 3.58 -23.20
C GLY A 174 18.01 3.58 -21.67
N TRP A 175 17.86 2.43 -21.03
CA TRP A 175 18.09 2.31 -19.59
C TRP A 175 19.56 2.55 -19.20
N ASP A 176 20.53 2.13 -20.02
CA ASP A 176 21.93 2.44 -19.80
C ASP A 176 22.21 3.94 -19.86
N GLU A 177 21.49 4.70 -20.74
CA GLU A 177 21.54 6.16 -20.75
C GLU A 177 21.00 6.78 -19.44
N VAL A 178 19.90 6.24 -18.88
CA VAL A 178 19.38 6.69 -17.59
C VAL A 178 20.42 6.50 -16.50
N TRP A 179 20.95 5.28 -16.36
CA TRP A 179 21.93 4.96 -15.32
C TRP A 179 23.27 5.66 -15.49
N GLY A 180 23.66 5.95 -16.71
CA GLY A 180 24.81 6.78 -17.04
C GLY A 180 24.57 8.27 -16.84
N ASN A 181 23.34 8.69 -16.52
CA ASN A 181 22.89 10.08 -16.51
C ASN A 181 23.26 10.81 -17.81
N THR A 182 23.23 10.08 -18.92
CA THR A 182 23.54 10.61 -20.23
C THR A 182 22.52 11.69 -20.59
N HIS A 183 22.96 12.79 -21.13
CA HIS A 183 22.09 13.95 -21.41
C HIS A 183 21.34 14.53 -20.20
N GLY A 184 21.75 14.15 -18.96
CA GLY A 184 21.19 14.67 -17.72
C GLY A 184 19.81 14.08 -17.37
N ALA A 185 19.50 12.86 -17.82
CA ALA A 185 18.19 12.23 -17.56
C ALA A 185 17.84 12.19 -16.07
N LEU A 186 18.78 11.75 -15.21
CA LEU A 186 18.57 11.75 -13.75
C LEU A 186 18.57 13.15 -13.13
N ASP A 187 19.30 14.12 -13.72
CA ASP A 187 19.28 15.51 -13.24
C ASP A 187 17.90 16.16 -13.49
N HIS A 188 17.35 15.94 -14.68
CA HIS A 188 16.03 16.43 -15.02
C HIS A 188 14.93 15.73 -14.23
N LEU A 189 15.02 14.41 -14.04
CA LEU A 189 14.11 13.66 -13.18
C LEU A 189 14.17 14.19 -11.73
N GLY A 190 15.38 14.41 -11.18
CA GLY A 190 15.55 15.01 -9.88
C GLY A 190 14.89 16.39 -9.76
N THR A 191 15.01 17.23 -10.81
CA THR A 191 14.32 18.53 -10.86
C THR A 191 12.80 18.37 -10.86
N ALA A 192 12.27 17.41 -11.63
CA ALA A 192 10.83 17.15 -11.69
C ALA A 192 10.28 16.65 -10.35
N LEU A 193 10.97 15.68 -9.70
CA LEU A 193 10.61 15.18 -8.38
C LEU A 193 10.78 16.26 -7.29
N GLY A 194 11.77 17.14 -7.40
CA GLY A 194 11.92 18.29 -6.52
C GLY A 194 10.73 19.24 -6.60
N ALA A 195 10.27 19.58 -7.80
CA ALA A 195 9.07 20.42 -8.00
C ALA A 195 7.80 19.75 -7.40
N LEU A 196 7.66 18.43 -7.57
CA LEU A 196 6.59 17.67 -6.93
C LEU A 196 6.68 17.74 -5.40
N ALA A 197 7.89 17.58 -4.85
CA ALA A 197 8.14 17.63 -3.42
C ALA A 197 7.82 19.01 -2.81
N GLU A 198 8.20 20.09 -3.50
CA GLU A 198 7.85 21.47 -3.12
C GLU A 198 6.34 21.67 -3.11
N ARG A 199 5.64 21.18 -4.16
CA ARG A 199 4.20 21.36 -4.31
C ARG A 199 3.40 20.70 -3.17
N VAL A 200 3.91 19.62 -2.59
CA VAL A 200 3.25 18.90 -1.51
C VAL A 200 3.82 19.17 -0.13
N GLU A 201 4.75 20.13 0.00
CA GLU A 201 5.31 20.50 1.29
C GLU A 201 4.21 20.95 2.27
N GLY A 202 4.28 20.42 3.50
CA GLY A 202 3.32 20.73 4.55
C GLY A 202 1.90 20.18 4.34
N LYS A 203 1.66 19.34 3.33
CA LYS A 203 0.37 18.66 3.15
C LYS A 203 0.30 17.41 4.05
N PRO A 204 -0.51 17.41 5.13
CA PRO A 204 -0.68 16.22 5.94
C PRO A 204 -1.34 15.11 5.10
N GLY A 205 -0.90 13.87 5.32
CA GLY A 205 -1.42 12.71 4.59
C GLY A 205 -0.66 12.38 3.30
N VAL A 206 0.21 13.24 2.79
CA VAL A 206 1.22 12.81 1.80
C VAL A 206 2.26 11.98 2.56
N MET A 207 2.29 10.68 2.31
CA MET A 207 3.15 9.75 3.03
C MET A 207 4.54 9.60 2.41
N GLY A 208 4.76 10.12 1.21
CA GLY A 208 6.06 10.10 0.56
C GLY A 208 6.01 10.19 -0.95
N ILE A 209 7.20 10.13 -1.56
CA ILE A 209 7.41 10.02 -3.00
C ILE A 209 8.19 8.75 -3.28
N GLU A 210 7.63 7.88 -4.12
CA GLU A 210 8.32 6.74 -4.70
C GLU A 210 9.09 7.21 -5.93
N LEU A 211 10.42 7.08 -5.85
CA LEU A 211 11.31 7.80 -6.76
C LEU A 211 11.28 7.24 -8.18
N LEU A 212 11.05 5.94 -8.33
CA LEU A 212 10.99 5.29 -9.64
C LEU A 212 10.39 3.88 -9.55
N ASN A 213 9.25 3.68 -10.20
CA ASN A 213 8.61 2.38 -10.36
C ASN A 213 9.48 1.43 -11.19
N GLU A 214 9.66 0.18 -10.72
CA GLU A 214 10.23 -0.98 -11.42
C GLU A 214 11.48 -0.67 -12.27
N PRO A 215 12.55 -0.16 -11.66
CA PRO A 215 13.77 0.21 -12.38
C PRO A 215 14.43 -1.01 -13.04
N TRP A 216 14.62 -0.95 -14.36
CA TRP A 216 15.25 -2.04 -15.13
C TRP A 216 16.78 -1.87 -15.21
N PRO A 217 17.58 -2.95 -15.06
CA PRO A 217 19.04 -2.86 -15.05
C PRO A 217 19.70 -2.49 -16.38
N GLY A 218 18.93 -2.34 -17.47
CA GLY A 218 19.49 -2.10 -18.79
C GLY A 218 20.23 -3.32 -19.33
N SER A 219 21.30 -3.11 -20.08
CA SER A 219 22.08 -4.20 -20.69
C SER A 219 22.70 -5.18 -19.66
N ARG A 220 22.74 -4.79 -18.36
CA ARG A 220 23.27 -5.60 -17.26
C ARG A 220 22.27 -6.62 -16.71
N PHE A 221 21.00 -6.62 -17.18
CA PHE A 221 19.95 -7.45 -16.58
C PHE A 221 20.29 -8.94 -16.50
N LEU A 222 21.02 -9.49 -17.50
CA LEU A 222 21.44 -10.90 -17.48
C LEU A 222 22.38 -11.24 -16.31
N SER A 223 23.17 -10.25 -15.83
CA SER A 223 24.08 -10.45 -14.69
C SER A 223 23.32 -10.55 -13.35
N CYS A 224 22.03 -10.20 -13.33
CA CYS A 224 21.20 -10.31 -12.12
C CYS A 224 20.79 -11.76 -11.83
N PHE A 225 20.85 -12.66 -12.82
CA PHE A 225 20.44 -14.06 -12.66
C PHE A 225 21.64 -15.00 -12.41
N PRO A 226 21.53 -15.94 -11.44
CA PRO A 226 20.36 -16.21 -10.56
C PRO A 226 20.47 -15.56 -9.17
N ASN A 227 21.48 -14.76 -8.87
CA ASN A 227 21.84 -14.37 -7.49
C ASN A 227 21.80 -12.86 -7.22
N GLY A 228 21.03 -12.12 -8.01
CA GLY A 228 21.02 -10.64 -7.96
C GLY A 228 22.21 -10.01 -8.68
N CYS A 229 22.26 -8.69 -8.74
CA CYS A 229 23.27 -7.93 -9.48
C CYS A 229 23.90 -6.83 -8.61
N PRO A 230 24.79 -7.17 -7.68
CA PRO A 230 25.35 -6.22 -6.72
C PRO A 230 26.09 -5.04 -7.38
N ASP A 231 26.65 -5.21 -8.56
CA ASP A 231 27.34 -4.14 -9.30
C ASP A 231 26.34 -3.14 -9.87
N PHE A 232 25.20 -3.61 -10.35
CA PHE A 232 24.10 -2.73 -10.76
C PHE A 232 23.48 -2.05 -9.55
N ASP A 233 23.17 -2.78 -8.49
CA ASP A 233 22.53 -2.23 -7.30
C ASP A 233 23.35 -1.09 -6.68
N ARG A 234 24.69 -1.13 -6.75
CA ARG A 234 25.54 0.02 -6.35
C ARG A 234 25.34 1.24 -7.22
N THR A 235 25.24 1.07 -8.55
CA THR A 235 24.95 2.18 -9.49
C THR A 235 23.56 2.74 -9.24
N TYR A 236 22.61 1.86 -9.08
CA TYR A 236 21.21 2.17 -8.81
C TYR A 236 21.04 2.93 -7.48
N GLN A 237 21.68 2.44 -6.40
CA GLN A 237 21.66 3.12 -5.10
C GLN A 237 22.24 4.54 -5.16
N ALA A 238 23.29 4.76 -5.96
CA ALA A 238 23.82 6.12 -6.17
C ALA A 238 22.84 7.04 -6.93
N ALA A 239 22.08 6.48 -7.90
CA ALA A 239 21.02 7.21 -8.58
C ALA A 239 19.87 7.55 -7.63
N MET A 240 19.43 6.61 -6.80
CA MET A 240 18.39 6.84 -5.78
C MET A 240 18.83 7.89 -4.76
N GLN A 241 20.09 7.88 -4.33
CA GLN A 241 20.63 8.93 -3.48
C GLN A 241 20.53 10.31 -4.14
N LYS A 242 20.92 10.42 -5.42
CA LYS A 242 20.84 11.66 -6.17
C LYS A 242 19.41 12.19 -6.26
N LEU A 243 18.44 11.33 -6.55
CA LEU A 243 17.02 11.71 -6.60
C LEU A 243 16.49 12.10 -5.22
N THR A 244 16.87 11.37 -4.17
CA THR A 244 16.55 11.71 -2.77
C THR A 244 17.07 13.09 -2.40
N ASP A 245 18.33 13.40 -2.74
CA ASP A 245 18.94 14.71 -2.46
C ASP A 245 18.17 15.85 -3.16
N ALA A 246 17.73 15.62 -4.41
CA ALA A 246 16.93 16.59 -5.14
C ALA A 246 15.55 16.82 -4.51
N VAL A 247 14.86 15.76 -4.08
CA VAL A 247 13.59 15.83 -3.36
C VAL A 247 13.75 16.59 -2.04
N ARG A 248 14.75 16.22 -1.23
CA ARG A 248 15.00 16.81 0.10
C ARG A 248 15.53 18.23 0.06
N ALA A 249 16.10 18.66 -1.06
CA ALA A 249 16.45 20.06 -1.26
C ALA A 249 15.22 20.98 -1.26
N GLN A 250 14.06 20.46 -1.63
CA GLN A 250 12.79 21.18 -1.69
C GLN A 250 11.87 20.87 -0.52
N ASN A 251 11.88 19.61 -0.04
CA ASN A 251 11.05 19.15 1.10
C ASN A 251 11.91 18.24 2.01
N PRO A 252 12.56 18.81 3.04
CA PRO A 252 13.57 18.10 3.83
C PRO A 252 13.04 16.92 4.64
N THR A 253 11.75 16.86 4.92
CA THR A 253 11.14 15.89 5.84
C THR A 253 10.24 14.86 5.15
N ILE A 254 10.05 14.95 3.83
CA ILE A 254 9.19 14.01 3.13
C ILE A 254 9.86 12.63 3.03
N PRO A 255 9.17 11.55 3.40
CA PRO A 255 9.67 10.20 3.18
C PRO A 255 9.88 9.92 1.68
N VAL A 256 10.93 9.16 1.37
CA VAL A 256 11.20 8.67 0.01
C VAL A 256 11.15 7.16 -0.02
N TYR A 257 10.52 6.61 -1.06
CA TYR A 257 10.33 5.18 -1.23
C TYR A 257 11.29 4.67 -2.30
N TRP A 258 12.04 3.63 -1.95
CA TRP A 258 13.03 3.01 -2.82
C TRP A 258 12.63 1.58 -3.14
N GLU A 259 12.32 1.33 -4.40
CA GLU A 259 12.12 -0.02 -4.89
C GLU A 259 13.44 -0.76 -5.13
N PRO A 260 13.47 -2.09 -5.07
CA PRO A 260 14.55 -2.87 -5.66
C PRO A 260 14.46 -2.80 -7.19
N ASN A 261 15.55 -3.13 -7.91
CA ASN A 261 15.44 -3.27 -9.36
C ASN A 261 14.43 -4.39 -9.73
N VAL A 262 13.73 -4.24 -10.86
CA VAL A 262 12.55 -5.07 -11.18
C VAL A 262 12.88 -6.56 -11.40
N THR A 263 14.15 -6.99 -11.48
CA THR A 263 14.48 -8.43 -11.46
C THR A 263 14.10 -9.08 -10.12
N TRP A 264 13.82 -8.28 -9.11
CA TRP A 264 13.16 -8.69 -7.88
C TRP A 264 11.87 -9.46 -8.13
N ASN A 265 11.03 -9.00 -9.04
CA ASN A 265 9.78 -9.68 -9.42
C ASN A 265 10.07 -11.08 -10.03
N GLN A 266 11.27 -11.31 -10.51
CA GLN A 266 11.75 -12.61 -10.95
C GLN A 266 12.53 -13.38 -9.86
N MET A 267 12.27 -13.09 -8.59
CA MET A 267 12.87 -13.73 -7.41
C MET A 267 14.35 -13.41 -7.17
N MET A 268 14.92 -12.43 -7.86
CA MET A 268 16.33 -12.10 -7.66
C MET A 268 16.50 -11.29 -6.37
N PRO A 269 17.42 -11.67 -5.47
CA PRO A 269 17.70 -10.87 -4.30
C PRO A 269 18.30 -9.52 -4.70
N SER A 270 18.00 -8.48 -3.93
CA SER A 270 18.59 -7.15 -4.11
C SER A 270 19.68 -6.89 -3.08
N ASN A 271 20.72 -6.17 -3.51
CA ASN A 271 21.74 -5.61 -2.63
C ASN A 271 21.48 -4.15 -2.26
N LEU A 272 20.25 -3.67 -2.51
CA LEU A 272 19.82 -2.36 -2.06
C LEU A 272 20.03 -2.25 -0.54
N PHE A 273 20.47 -1.08 -0.08
CA PHE A 273 20.87 -0.81 1.30
C PHE A 273 22.12 -1.59 1.81
N ALA A 274 22.80 -2.35 0.95
CA ALA A 274 24.06 -2.93 1.35
C ALA A 274 25.18 -1.87 1.46
N PRO A 275 26.17 -2.05 2.34
CA PRO A 275 27.30 -1.14 2.43
C PRO A 275 28.06 -0.97 1.10
N PRO A 276 28.63 0.22 0.82
CA PRO A 276 28.63 1.40 1.67
C PRO A 276 27.26 2.04 1.78
N VAL A 277 26.83 2.34 3.01
CA VAL A 277 25.54 3.00 3.28
C VAL A 277 25.60 4.43 2.77
N THR A 278 24.58 4.82 2.04
CA THR A 278 24.44 6.21 1.55
C THR A 278 23.95 7.16 2.64
N PRO A 279 24.20 8.47 2.55
CA PRO A 279 23.70 9.45 3.51
C PRO A 279 22.17 9.44 3.65
N ALA A 280 21.42 9.07 2.59
CA ALA A 280 19.97 8.97 2.66
C ALA A 280 19.47 8.02 3.73
N LEU A 281 20.15 6.89 3.91
CA LEU A 281 19.79 5.87 4.91
C LEU A 281 20.11 6.30 6.35
N THR A 282 21.04 7.20 6.53
CA THR A 282 21.41 7.71 7.88
C THR A 282 20.61 8.92 8.30
N SER A 283 19.86 9.55 7.37
CA SER A 283 19.11 10.77 7.59
C SER A 283 17.62 10.58 7.88
N ALA A 284 17.17 9.34 8.15
CA ALA A 284 15.78 8.94 8.38
C ALA A 284 14.84 9.08 7.14
N ASP A 285 13.64 8.46 7.23
CA ASP A 285 12.55 8.60 6.27
C ASP A 285 12.83 8.03 4.86
N VAL A 286 13.64 6.95 4.77
CA VAL A 286 13.64 6.04 3.60
C VAL A 286 12.77 4.85 3.91
N VAL A 287 11.90 4.49 2.99
CA VAL A 287 11.01 3.32 3.07
C VAL A 287 11.37 2.33 1.98
N PHE A 288 11.46 1.05 2.32
CA PHE A 288 11.63 -0.02 1.35
C PHE A 288 10.29 -0.34 0.70
N ALA A 289 10.25 -0.32 -0.63
CA ALA A 289 9.03 -0.43 -1.43
C ALA A 289 9.09 -1.62 -2.41
N PRO A 290 9.09 -2.88 -1.94
CA PRO A 290 9.12 -4.04 -2.82
C PRO A 290 7.75 -4.30 -3.44
N HIS A 291 7.74 -4.98 -4.60
CA HIS A 291 6.56 -5.59 -5.19
C HIS A 291 6.50 -7.09 -4.88
N ASP A 292 5.29 -7.68 -4.83
CA ASP A 292 5.09 -9.12 -4.64
C ASP A 292 4.21 -9.69 -5.74
N TYR A 293 4.83 -10.11 -6.84
CA TYR A 293 4.16 -10.76 -7.95
C TYR A 293 4.60 -12.22 -8.11
N CYS A 294 3.62 -13.10 -8.37
CA CYS A 294 3.90 -14.48 -8.72
C CYS A 294 4.16 -14.62 -10.23
N ILE A 295 5.40 -14.85 -10.64
CA ILE A 295 5.77 -15.04 -12.05
C ILE A 295 4.99 -16.16 -12.74
N PRO A 296 4.83 -17.38 -12.19
CA PRO A 296 3.98 -18.40 -12.77
C PRO A 296 2.56 -17.94 -13.07
N SER A 297 1.96 -17.12 -12.21
CA SER A 297 0.64 -16.55 -12.42
C SER A 297 0.66 -15.48 -13.51
N GLN A 298 1.63 -14.58 -13.51
CA GLN A 298 1.79 -13.57 -14.55
C GLN A 298 2.03 -14.20 -15.94
N LEU A 299 2.85 -15.23 -16.02
CA LEU A 299 3.06 -15.97 -17.29
C LEU A 299 1.78 -16.65 -17.78
N ALA A 300 0.94 -17.14 -16.86
CA ALA A 300 -0.37 -17.68 -17.22
C ALA A 300 -1.30 -16.61 -17.78
N ILE A 301 -1.26 -15.39 -17.23
CA ILE A 301 -2.09 -14.25 -17.65
C ILE A 301 -1.59 -13.69 -18.99
N TYR A 302 -0.30 -13.32 -19.06
CA TYR A 302 0.24 -12.56 -20.22
C TYR A 302 0.64 -13.42 -21.40
N LEU A 303 1.06 -14.66 -21.19
CA LEU A 303 1.53 -15.55 -22.24
C LEU A 303 0.63 -16.76 -22.47
N GLY A 304 -0.51 -16.87 -21.77
CA GLY A 304 -1.45 -17.96 -21.90
C GLY A 304 -0.90 -19.33 -21.49
N LEU A 305 0.08 -19.37 -20.58
CA LEU A 305 0.65 -20.61 -20.07
C LEU A 305 -0.33 -21.35 -19.15
N PRO A 306 -0.13 -22.68 -18.91
CA PRO A 306 -1.06 -23.45 -18.10
C PRO A 306 -1.27 -22.88 -16.69
N GLN A 307 -2.53 -22.76 -16.29
CA GLN A 307 -2.93 -22.29 -14.95
C GLN A 307 -2.36 -23.15 -13.82
N ALA A 308 -2.06 -24.42 -14.08
CA ALA A 308 -1.42 -25.32 -13.10
C ALA A 308 -0.07 -24.80 -12.57
N LEU A 309 0.60 -23.92 -13.31
CA LEU A 309 1.85 -23.29 -12.87
C LEU A 309 1.65 -22.40 -11.64
N ARG A 310 0.45 -21.93 -11.37
CA ARG A 310 0.11 -21.15 -10.17
C ARG A 310 0.40 -21.89 -8.85
N GLY A 311 0.44 -23.23 -8.88
CA GLY A 311 0.90 -24.02 -7.73
C GLY A 311 2.32 -23.73 -7.27
N LEU A 312 3.13 -23.04 -8.10
CA LEU A 312 4.48 -22.59 -7.75
C LEU A 312 4.51 -21.21 -7.07
N CYS A 313 3.38 -20.51 -6.93
CA CYS A 313 3.32 -19.18 -6.32
C CYS A 313 3.71 -19.21 -4.85
N VAL A 314 3.24 -20.19 -4.08
CA VAL A 314 3.53 -20.26 -2.64
C VAL A 314 5.04 -20.30 -2.38
N PRO A 315 5.82 -21.25 -2.93
CA PRO A 315 7.28 -21.27 -2.70
C PRO A 315 8.00 -20.05 -3.28
N GLN A 316 7.50 -19.45 -4.37
CA GLN A 316 8.07 -18.19 -4.87
C GLN A 316 7.84 -17.05 -3.89
N GLN A 317 6.61 -16.89 -3.40
CA GLN A 317 6.28 -15.85 -2.44
C GLN A 317 7.05 -16.04 -1.12
N ASP A 318 7.24 -17.29 -0.65
CA ASP A 318 8.09 -17.56 0.51
C ASP A 318 9.51 -17.00 0.31
N LEU A 319 10.09 -17.18 -0.88
CA LEU A 319 11.43 -16.65 -1.20
C LEU A 319 11.42 -15.11 -1.27
N THR A 320 10.41 -14.50 -1.92
CA THR A 320 10.28 -13.04 -2.00
C THR A 320 10.18 -12.43 -0.60
N TRP A 321 9.34 -12.99 0.27
CA TRP A 321 9.17 -12.49 1.62
C TRP A 321 10.40 -12.72 2.52
N SER A 322 11.13 -13.81 2.32
CA SER A 322 12.44 -14.00 2.96
C SER A 322 13.47 -12.95 2.52
N ASN A 323 13.44 -12.54 1.25
CA ASN A 323 14.27 -11.44 0.77
C ASN A 323 13.84 -10.08 1.35
N ILE A 324 12.52 -9.85 1.55
CA ILE A 324 12.00 -8.66 2.25
C ILE A 324 12.55 -8.62 3.68
N ASP A 325 12.42 -9.72 4.43
CA ASP A 325 12.93 -9.82 5.80
C ASP A 325 14.42 -9.47 5.87
N ALA A 326 15.22 -10.06 4.99
CA ALA A 326 16.67 -9.82 4.96
C ALA A 326 17.05 -8.35 4.67
N ILE A 327 16.26 -7.63 3.87
CA ILE A 327 16.49 -6.21 3.59
C ILE A 327 16.03 -5.36 4.75
N THR A 328 14.83 -5.61 5.27
CA THR A 328 14.24 -4.86 6.41
C THR A 328 15.14 -4.94 7.64
N GLU A 329 15.63 -6.14 7.98
CA GLU A 329 16.58 -6.33 9.09
C GLU A 329 17.90 -5.58 8.84
N ARG A 330 18.49 -5.74 7.63
CA ARG A 330 19.78 -5.12 7.31
C ARG A 330 19.73 -3.61 7.34
N ALA A 331 18.67 -3.03 6.80
CA ALA A 331 18.52 -1.59 6.64
C ALA A 331 17.88 -0.90 7.85
N ASN A 332 17.10 -1.63 8.64
CA ASN A 332 16.26 -1.10 9.73
C ASN A 332 15.39 0.07 9.26
N VAL A 333 14.69 -0.14 8.15
CA VAL A 333 13.76 0.85 7.55
C VAL A 333 12.36 0.28 7.48
N PRO A 334 11.32 1.12 7.48
CA PRO A 334 9.96 0.67 7.23
C PRO A 334 9.84 0.01 5.86
N THR A 335 8.92 -0.94 5.75
CA THR A 335 8.60 -1.62 4.49
C THR A 335 7.12 -1.46 4.19
N VAL A 336 6.80 -1.15 2.92
CA VAL A 336 5.45 -1.17 2.37
C VAL A 336 5.52 -1.90 1.03
N VAL A 337 4.71 -2.95 0.85
CA VAL A 337 4.58 -3.62 -0.46
C VAL A 337 3.73 -2.71 -1.35
N THR A 338 4.39 -1.94 -2.23
CA THR A 338 3.75 -0.87 -3.00
C THR A 338 2.99 -1.36 -4.22
N GLU A 339 3.27 -2.60 -4.65
CA GLU A 339 2.45 -3.31 -5.62
C GLU A 339 2.37 -4.81 -5.34
N PHE A 340 1.19 -5.38 -5.53
CA PHE A 340 0.96 -6.81 -5.58
C PHE A 340 -0.41 -7.10 -6.21
N GLY A 341 -0.60 -8.30 -6.70
CA GLY A 341 -1.89 -8.77 -7.14
C GLY A 341 -1.90 -9.24 -8.60
N ASP A 342 -2.74 -10.22 -8.88
CA ASP A 342 -2.97 -10.76 -10.22
C ASP A 342 -4.42 -11.19 -10.41
N GLY A 343 -5.30 -10.84 -9.45
CA GLY A 343 -6.70 -11.21 -9.44
C GLY A 343 -6.98 -12.66 -9.02
N ASP A 344 -5.95 -13.46 -8.65
CA ASP A 344 -6.14 -14.80 -8.10
C ASP A 344 -6.31 -14.75 -6.58
N PRO A 345 -7.48 -15.12 -6.03
CA PRO A 345 -7.73 -15.04 -4.58
C PRO A 345 -6.73 -15.85 -3.72
N THR A 346 -6.20 -16.95 -4.24
CA THR A 346 -5.22 -17.77 -3.52
C THR A 346 -3.88 -17.06 -3.42
N VAL A 347 -3.40 -16.47 -4.51
CA VAL A 347 -2.17 -15.69 -4.54
C VAL A 347 -2.29 -14.48 -3.60
N LEU A 348 -3.42 -13.76 -3.69
CA LEU A 348 -3.71 -12.63 -2.79
C LEU A 348 -3.72 -13.04 -1.31
N LYS A 349 -4.41 -14.13 -0.97
CA LYS A 349 -4.46 -14.65 0.40
C LYS A 349 -3.06 -14.93 0.94
N ASN A 350 -2.18 -15.48 0.13
CA ASN A 350 -0.80 -15.76 0.52
C ASN A 350 0.02 -14.49 0.80
N THR A 351 -0.04 -13.48 -0.09
CA THR A 351 0.59 -12.17 0.13
C THR A 351 0.08 -11.52 1.41
N LEU A 352 -1.25 -11.44 1.56
CA LEU A 352 -1.90 -10.78 2.69
C LEU A 352 -1.58 -11.45 4.03
N ALA A 353 -1.53 -12.78 4.07
CA ALA A 353 -1.15 -13.52 5.28
C ALA A 353 0.29 -13.22 5.71
N ARG A 354 1.23 -13.14 4.75
CA ARG A 354 2.63 -12.80 5.03
C ARG A 354 2.81 -11.36 5.48
N ALA A 355 2.03 -10.44 4.91
CA ALA A 355 2.01 -9.04 5.31
C ALA A 355 1.48 -8.88 6.74
N ASP A 356 0.39 -9.57 7.08
CA ASP A 356 -0.19 -9.57 8.43
C ASP A 356 0.79 -10.11 9.48
N GLU A 357 1.46 -11.23 9.17
CA GLU A 357 2.45 -11.85 10.07
C GLU A 357 3.61 -10.90 10.43
N ARG A 358 3.96 -9.99 9.53
CA ARG A 358 5.08 -9.04 9.66
C ARG A 358 4.66 -7.62 9.99
N PHE A 359 3.36 -7.37 10.07
CA PHE A 359 2.81 -6.02 10.24
C PHE A 359 3.30 -5.04 9.15
N ILE A 360 3.35 -5.52 7.90
CA ILE A 360 3.78 -4.76 6.73
C ILE A 360 2.56 -4.26 5.96
N GLY A 361 2.54 -2.96 5.66
CA GLY A 361 1.52 -2.32 4.83
C GLY A 361 1.62 -2.72 3.35
N TRP A 362 0.55 -2.51 2.59
CA TRP A 362 0.49 -2.91 1.20
C TRP A 362 -0.48 -2.06 0.38
N GLN A 363 -0.28 -2.04 -0.97
CA GLN A 363 -1.11 -1.35 -1.95
C GLN A 363 -1.37 -2.28 -3.15
N TYR A 364 -2.63 -2.71 -3.31
CA TYR A 364 -3.06 -3.65 -4.32
C TYR A 364 -3.06 -3.05 -5.73
N TRP A 365 -2.54 -3.74 -6.72
CA TRP A 365 -2.63 -3.41 -8.13
C TRP A 365 -3.85 -4.11 -8.77
N HIS A 366 -4.90 -3.39 -9.28
CA HIS A 366 -5.08 -1.95 -9.08
C HIS A 366 -6.58 -1.64 -8.89
N PHE A 367 -6.86 -0.42 -8.49
CA PHE A 367 -8.20 0.14 -8.40
C PHE A 367 -8.40 1.11 -9.56
N GLY A 368 -9.19 0.67 -10.57
CA GLY A 368 -9.64 1.56 -11.64
C GLY A 368 -10.64 2.57 -11.11
N ALA A 369 -10.86 3.63 -11.86
CA ALA A 369 -11.76 4.67 -11.47
C ALA A 369 -13.05 4.67 -12.29
N GLY A 370 -14.03 5.50 -11.88
CA GLY A 370 -15.32 5.56 -12.54
C GLY A 370 -16.15 4.28 -12.33
N ASN A 371 -15.98 3.61 -11.18
CA ASN A 371 -16.67 2.38 -10.88
C ASN A 371 -18.17 2.63 -10.70
N ALA A 372 -18.99 2.17 -11.66
CA ALA A 372 -20.44 2.19 -11.53
C ALA A 372 -20.97 1.25 -10.42
N THR A 373 -20.15 0.24 -10.05
CA THR A 373 -20.45 -0.72 -8.99
C THR A 373 -19.21 -0.88 -8.10
N ASP A 374 -19.44 -1.25 -6.85
CA ASP A 374 -18.39 -1.48 -5.88
C ASP A 374 -17.55 -2.73 -6.27
N PRO A 375 -16.27 -2.59 -6.64
CA PRO A 375 -15.44 -3.71 -7.12
C PRO A 375 -15.03 -4.68 -6.00
N PHE A 376 -15.18 -4.28 -4.73
CA PHE A 376 -14.77 -5.09 -3.59
C PHE A 376 -15.84 -6.06 -3.09
N LEU A 377 -17.02 -6.10 -3.72
CA LEU A 377 -18.07 -7.06 -3.36
C LEU A 377 -17.81 -8.47 -3.91
N GLY A 378 -16.83 -8.64 -4.81
CA GLY A 378 -16.43 -9.92 -5.37
C GLY A 378 -15.46 -10.71 -4.49
N GLU A 379 -14.98 -11.84 -5.02
CA GLU A 379 -14.07 -12.76 -4.32
C GLU A 379 -12.71 -12.12 -4.00
N VAL A 380 -12.14 -11.38 -4.96
CA VAL A 380 -10.90 -10.61 -4.77
C VAL A 380 -11.08 -9.56 -3.66
N GLY A 381 -12.16 -8.78 -3.73
CA GLY A 381 -12.44 -7.77 -2.71
C GLY A 381 -12.63 -8.35 -1.31
N ARG A 382 -13.23 -9.55 -1.21
CA ARG A 382 -13.37 -10.24 0.07
C ARG A 382 -12.01 -10.55 0.73
N GLN A 383 -10.95 -10.78 -0.04
CA GLN A 383 -9.61 -10.96 0.51
C GLN A 383 -8.95 -9.62 0.86
N LEU A 384 -9.16 -8.58 0.05
CA LEU A 384 -8.52 -7.26 0.24
C LEU A 384 -9.15 -6.44 1.36
N VAL A 385 -10.47 -6.54 1.55
CA VAL A 385 -11.17 -5.85 2.64
C VAL A 385 -10.91 -6.61 3.94
N ARG A 386 -10.30 -5.96 4.94
CA ARG A 386 -9.81 -6.63 6.15
C ARG A 386 -10.26 -5.91 7.42
N THR A 387 -10.35 -6.66 8.51
CA THR A 387 -10.32 -6.08 9.86
C THR A 387 -8.87 -6.00 10.27
N TYR A 388 -8.40 -4.80 10.65
CA TYR A 388 -6.99 -4.57 10.96
C TYR A 388 -6.79 -3.30 11.80
N PRO A 389 -5.68 -3.19 12.57
CA PRO A 389 -5.34 -1.99 13.32
C PRO A 389 -4.78 -0.91 12.38
N GLN A 390 -5.58 0.11 12.07
CA GLN A 390 -5.12 1.25 11.25
C GLN A 390 -4.05 2.08 11.96
N ALA A 391 -4.17 2.20 13.29
CA ALA A 391 -3.19 2.91 14.10
C ALA A 391 -3.09 2.29 15.49
N THR A 392 -1.90 1.96 15.94
CA THR A 392 -1.62 1.30 17.21
C THR A 392 -0.91 2.22 18.18
N ALA A 393 -1.50 2.48 19.35
CA ALA A 393 -0.88 3.21 20.46
C ALA A 393 0.16 2.34 21.18
N GLY A 394 1.19 1.90 20.45
CA GLY A 394 2.16 0.96 20.97
C GLY A 394 3.03 0.33 19.89
N GLU A 395 3.78 -0.68 20.33
CA GLU A 395 4.55 -1.58 19.49
C GLU A 395 3.65 -2.69 18.98
N PRO A 396 3.45 -2.85 17.66
CA PRO A 396 2.70 -3.95 17.10
C PRO A 396 3.32 -5.30 17.44
N GLY A 397 2.46 -6.26 17.72
CA GLY A 397 2.79 -7.66 17.79
C GLY A 397 2.12 -8.42 16.65
N ARG A 398 1.80 -9.69 16.90
CA ARG A 398 1.18 -10.53 15.87
C ARG A 398 -0.27 -10.15 15.62
N MET A 399 -0.67 -10.27 14.37
CA MET A 399 -2.02 -10.07 13.88
C MET A 399 -2.45 -11.29 13.06
N ILE A 400 -3.70 -11.67 13.15
CA ILE A 400 -4.33 -12.69 12.32
C ILE A 400 -5.70 -12.18 11.90
N PHE A 401 -6.00 -12.30 10.61
CA PHE A 401 -7.34 -12.08 10.08
C PHE A 401 -7.69 -13.17 9.07
N ASP A 402 -8.79 -13.88 9.31
CA ASP A 402 -9.35 -14.85 8.39
C ASP A 402 -10.56 -14.24 7.66
N ALA A 403 -10.41 -13.94 6.37
CA ALA A 403 -11.46 -13.35 5.55
C ALA A 403 -12.64 -14.30 5.30
N ASP A 404 -12.46 -15.61 5.45
CA ASP A 404 -13.51 -16.62 5.19
C ASP A 404 -14.55 -16.65 6.33
N ASN A 405 -14.09 -16.55 7.58
CA ASN A 405 -14.96 -16.59 8.76
C ASN A 405 -15.09 -15.27 9.52
N GLY A 406 -14.19 -14.30 9.27
CA GLY A 406 -14.16 -13.00 9.93
C GLY A 406 -13.48 -13.01 11.30
N ASP A 407 -12.75 -14.07 11.65
CA ASP A 407 -12.04 -14.13 12.92
C ASP A 407 -10.78 -13.25 12.86
N PHE A 408 -10.70 -12.29 13.77
CA PHE A 408 -9.58 -11.38 13.93
C PHE A 408 -9.01 -11.46 15.34
N ALA A 409 -7.68 -11.47 15.43
CA ALA A 409 -6.97 -11.33 16.69
C ALA A 409 -5.69 -10.51 16.50
N TYR A 410 -5.41 -9.62 17.43
CA TYR A 410 -4.28 -8.72 17.39
C TYR A 410 -3.68 -8.50 18.78
N ARG A 411 -2.36 -8.43 18.85
CA ARG A 411 -1.64 -8.15 20.10
C ARG A 411 -0.67 -7.03 19.91
N PHE A 412 -0.55 -6.13 20.90
CA PHE A 412 0.43 -5.04 20.90
C PHE A 412 0.91 -4.73 22.32
N THR A 413 2.09 -4.12 22.43
CA THR A 413 2.61 -3.62 23.71
C THR A 413 2.44 -2.10 23.74
N PRO A 414 1.74 -1.53 24.73
CA PRO A 414 1.48 -0.10 24.79
C PRO A 414 2.75 0.74 24.83
N ARG A 415 2.75 1.85 24.09
CA ARG A 415 3.71 2.95 24.17
C ARG A 415 2.98 4.28 24.38
N ALA A 416 3.70 5.33 24.75
CA ALA A 416 3.12 6.67 24.90
C ALA A 416 2.59 7.15 23.55
N ALA A 417 1.28 7.41 23.48
CA ALA A 417 0.58 7.98 22.35
C ALA A 417 -0.53 8.91 22.85
N THR A 418 -0.88 9.92 22.06
CA THR A 418 -1.90 10.91 22.45
C THR A 418 -3.32 10.53 21.97
N ARG A 419 -3.44 9.42 21.25
CA ARG A 419 -4.70 8.87 20.75
C ARG A 419 -4.74 7.35 20.98
N PRO A 420 -5.94 6.76 21.10
CA PRO A 420 -6.10 5.32 21.28
C PRO A 420 -5.68 4.50 20.04
N THR A 421 -5.53 3.21 20.22
CA THR A 421 -5.47 2.25 19.11
C THR A 421 -6.80 2.24 18.37
N GLU A 422 -6.75 2.29 17.04
CA GLU A 422 -7.89 2.30 16.14
C GLU A 422 -7.87 1.05 15.26
N ILE A 423 -8.92 0.23 15.33
CA ILE A 423 -9.08 -1.00 14.55
C ILE A 423 -10.28 -0.84 13.63
N PHE A 424 -10.06 -0.94 12.32
CA PHE A 424 -11.14 -0.94 11.35
C PHE A 424 -11.87 -2.29 11.34
N VAL A 425 -13.20 -2.25 11.27
CA VAL A 425 -14.06 -3.42 11.19
C VAL A 425 -14.98 -3.29 9.98
N SER A 426 -14.94 -4.25 9.07
CA SER A 426 -15.67 -4.21 7.82
C SER A 426 -17.04 -4.87 7.90
N ASP A 427 -18.10 -4.19 7.47
CA ASP A 427 -19.46 -4.74 7.34
C ASP A 427 -19.50 -5.96 6.39
N LEU A 428 -18.54 -6.06 5.45
CA LEU A 428 -18.46 -7.17 4.50
C LEU A 428 -18.26 -8.52 5.21
N HIS A 429 -17.49 -8.51 6.30
CA HIS A 429 -17.18 -9.72 7.08
C HIS A 429 -18.11 -9.94 8.26
N TYR A 430 -18.83 -8.91 8.69
CA TYR A 430 -19.71 -8.94 9.86
C TYR A 430 -21.11 -8.40 9.55
N PRO A 431 -21.84 -9.00 8.59
CA PRO A 431 -23.14 -8.49 8.16
C PRO A 431 -24.19 -8.46 9.29
N ASP A 432 -24.06 -9.35 10.27
CA ASP A 432 -24.95 -9.45 11.44
C ASP A 432 -24.34 -8.82 12.71
N GLY A 433 -23.27 -8.01 12.54
CA GLY A 433 -22.52 -7.42 13.64
C GLY A 433 -21.36 -8.29 14.12
N TYR A 434 -20.65 -7.79 15.12
CA TYR A 434 -19.45 -8.44 15.67
C TYR A 434 -19.40 -8.36 17.20
N ALA A 435 -18.64 -9.25 17.81
CA ALA A 435 -18.26 -9.21 19.22
C ALA A 435 -16.81 -8.76 19.36
N VAL A 436 -16.51 -7.95 20.38
CA VAL A 436 -15.14 -7.53 20.74
C VAL A 436 -14.79 -8.05 22.12
N GLN A 437 -13.61 -8.66 22.23
CA GLN A 437 -13.01 -9.03 23.51
C GLN A 437 -11.64 -8.37 23.62
N VAL A 438 -11.34 -7.77 24.75
CA VAL A 438 -10.05 -7.11 25.02
C VAL A 438 -9.51 -7.62 26.34
N ASP A 439 -8.24 -8.01 26.33
CA ASP A 439 -7.47 -8.33 27.53
C ASP A 439 -6.33 -7.30 27.65
N GLY A 440 -6.12 -6.75 28.86
CA GLY A 440 -5.15 -5.70 29.14
C GLY A 440 -5.57 -4.29 28.69
N GLY A 441 -6.83 -4.08 28.30
CA GLY A 441 -7.35 -2.78 27.86
C GLY A 441 -8.86 -2.69 27.88
N GLN A 442 -9.38 -1.53 27.44
CA GLN A 442 -10.81 -1.23 27.35
C GLN A 442 -11.20 -0.74 25.96
N VAL A 443 -12.37 -1.21 25.49
CA VAL A 443 -13.03 -0.64 24.30
C VAL A 443 -13.67 0.69 24.69
N THR A 444 -13.36 1.76 23.94
CA THR A 444 -13.89 3.10 24.18
C THR A 444 -14.85 3.59 23.07
N SER A 445 -14.93 2.87 21.96
CA SER A 445 -15.91 3.11 20.90
C SER A 445 -17.29 2.57 21.25
N ALA A 446 -18.34 3.09 20.59
CA ALA A 446 -19.69 2.54 20.70
C ALA A 446 -19.77 1.10 20.15
N PRO A 447 -20.68 0.25 20.66
CA PRO A 447 -20.94 -1.06 20.06
C PRO A 447 -21.31 -0.93 18.58
N GLY A 448 -20.78 -1.81 17.74
CA GLY A 448 -21.02 -1.80 16.29
C GLY A 448 -20.30 -0.67 15.53
N ALA A 449 -19.38 0.04 16.14
CA ALA A 449 -18.60 1.09 15.48
C ALA A 449 -17.68 0.48 14.40
N ARG A 450 -17.56 1.14 13.24
CA ARG A 450 -16.64 0.70 12.17
C ARG A 450 -15.17 0.90 12.53
N ILE A 451 -14.88 1.80 13.47
CA ILE A 451 -13.58 1.95 14.10
C ILE A 451 -13.72 1.59 15.58
N VAL A 452 -13.17 0.46 15.95
CA VAL A 452 -13.06 0.05 17.35
C VAL A 452 -11.86 0.75 17.95
N THR A 453 -12.09 1.54 19.01
CA THR A 453 -11.01 2.21 19.74
C THR A 453 -10.71 1.48 21.04
N VAL A 454 -9.41 1.26 21.30
CA VAL A 454 -8.91 0.53 22.48
C VAL A 454 -7.88 1.37 23.21
N VAL A 455 -8.06 1.49 24.51
CA VAL A 455 -7.12 2.13 25.44
C VAL A 455 -6.54 1.06 26.36
N ALA A 456 -5.21 1.01 26.48
CA ALA A 456 -4.55 0.08 27.38
C ALA A 456 -4.77 0.47 28.85
N GLU A 457 -4.91 -0.53 29.76
CA GLU A 457 -5.06 -0.32 31.20
C GLU A 457 -3.73 -0.30 31.96
N GLY A 458 -2.62 -0.56 31.30
CA GLY A 458 -1.29 -0.60 31.90
C GLY A 458 -0.20 -0.68 30.85
N SER A 459 0.98 -1.15 31.26
CA SER A 459 2.15 -1.32 30.36
C SER A 459 2.29 -2.75 29.83
N GLY A 460 1.45 -3.69 30.26
CA GLY A 460 1.44 -5.07 29.78
C GLY A 460 0.83 -5.18 28.37
N PRO A 461 1.03 -6.31 27.69
CA PRO A 461 0.47 -6.53 26.37
C PRO A 461 -1.06 -6.43 26.39
N VAL A 462 -1.60 -5.85 25.31
CA VAL A 462 -3.03 -5.79 25.04
C VAL A 462 -3.35 -6.78 23.93
N THR A 463 -4.39 -7.61 24.12
CA THR A 463 -4.90 -8.51 23.10
C THR A 463 -6.34 -8.12 22.75
N VAL A 464 -6.63 -7.95 21.46
CA VAL A 464 -7.97 -7.65 20.96
C VAL A 464 -8.41 -8.77 20.03
N LYS A 465 -9.63 -9.28 20.25
CA LYS A 465 -10.29 -10.26 19.37
C LYS A 465 -11.60 -9.69 18.88
N ILE A 466 -11.85 -9.82 17.59
CA ILE A 466 -13.10 -9.42 16.95
C ILE A 466 -13.59 -10.59 16.09
N ASN A 467 -14.81 -11.02 16.28
CA ASN A 467 -15.37 -12.17 15.58
C ASN A 467 -16.90 -12.07 15.45
N ARG A 468 -17.46 -12.86 14.56
CA ARG A 468 -18.91 -12.98 14.42
C ARG A 468 -19.51 -13.50 15.72
N PRO A 469 -20.75 -13.09 16.08
CA PRO A 469 -21.42 -13.62 17.25
C PRO A 469 -21.49 -15.16 17.21
N GLY A 470 -20.99 -15.81 18.26
CA GLY A 470 -20.97 -17.28 18.38
C GLY A 470 -19.79 -17.99 17.73
N SER A 471 -18.86 -17.28 17.09
CA SER A 471 -17.56 -17.86 16.67
C SER A 471 -16.65 -18.08 17.88
N ALA A 472 -15.81 -19.11 17.82
CA ALA A 472 -14.76 -19.35 18.81
C ALA A 472 -13.65 -18.28 18.78
N GLY A 473 -13.51 -17.58 17.63
CA GLY A 473 -12.49 -16.56 17.40
C GLY A 473 -11.09 -17.13 17.13
N ALA A 474 -10.21 -16.27 16.66
CA ALA A 474 -8.80 -16.58 16.44
C ALA A 474 -7.99 -16.43 17.73
N GLU A 475 -6.92 -17.24 17.86
CA GLU A 475 -5.92 -17.08 18.90
C GLU A 475 -4.65 -16.51 18.31
N VAL A 476 -4.13 -15.42 18.88
CA VAL A 476 -2.82 -14.89 18.50
C VAL A 476 -1.74 -15.71 19.19
N PRO A 477 -0.79 -16.31 18.47
CA PRO A 477 0.34 -16.99 19.07
C PRO A 477 1.13 -16.05 19.98
N ASP A 478 1.64 -16.57 21.10
CA ASP A 478 2.55 -15.81 21.95
C ASP A 478 3.90 -15.64 21.26
N GLY A 479 4.52 -14.48 21.43
CA GLY A 479 5.85 -14.17 20.92
C GLY A 479 5.90 -12.90 20.06
N PRO A 480 7.13 -12.42 19.76
CA PRO A 480 7.34 -11.34 18.81
C PRO A 480 6.96 -11.76 17.38
N ILE A 481 6.90 -10.80 16.49
CA ILE A 481 6.84 -11.06 15.05
C ILE A 481 8.07 -11.90 14.68
N GLU A 482 7.86 -13.08 14.12
CA GLU A 482 8.99 -13.92 13.67
C GLU A 482 9.51 -13.34 12.36
N THR A 483 10.67 -12.68 12.41
CA THR A 483 11.50 -12.50 11.24
C THR A 483 12.25 -13.83 10.99
N SER A 484 12.31 -14.27 9.74
CA SER A 484 12.79 -15.61 9.35
C SER A 484 14.29 -15.87 9.57
N SER A 485 14.90 -15.28 10.61
CA SER A 485 16.32 -15.40 10.93
C SER A 485 16.72 -16.60 11.81
N SER A 486 15.80 -17.52 12.16
CA SER A 486 16.21 -18.74 12.84
C SER A 486 16.80 -19.75 11.87
N GLY A 487 18.02 -19.44 11.42
CA GLY A 487 18.87 -20.33 10.69
C GLY A 487 19.07 -21.64 11.42
N SER A 488 18.99 -22.70 10.68
CA SER A 488 19.41 -24.05 11.03
C SER A 488 20.72 -24.05 11.84
N SER A 489 20.61 -24.19 13.16
CA SER A 489 21.73 -24.75 13.93
C SER A 489 21.78 -26.23 13.59
N GLY A 490 22.55 -26.57 12.55
CA GLY A 490 22.93 -27.94 12.24
C GLY A 490 23.63 -28.54 13.44
N SER A 491 23.04 -29.53 14.04
CA SER A 491 23.75 -30.46 14.92
C SER A 491 24.48 -31.47 14.04
N SER A 492 25.80 -31.47 14.21
CA SER A 492 26.79 -32.50 13.90
C SER A 492 26.31 -33.85 13.40
#